data_16b8bd8cdc6d22f9a1dfd4ca26ffd43d
#
_entry.id   16b8bd8cdc6d22f9a1dfd4ca26ffd43d
#
_cell.length_a   1.000
_cell.length_b   1.000
_cell.length_c   1.000
_cell.angle_alpha   90.00
_cell.angle_beta   90.00
_cell.angle_gamma   90.00
#
_symmetry.space_group_name_H-M   'P 1'
#
loop_
_entity.id
_entity.type
_entity.pdbx_description
1 polymer ?
#
loop_
_entity_poly.entity_id
_entity_poly.type
_entity_poly.pdbx_seq_one_letter_code
_entity_poly.pdbx_strand_id
1 'polypeptide(L)'
;MNGVFNYCNQISLATATRTDRKRKWLSGYDLCTLTAGATAYFQCIGSATIQCICVEYAQKRVADRRLKLRWRVSRGARRSLGWIPFKAASLERKGSALRFCGKTLRVFERERLEGVSWKQGCFAQDAVGDWWLCLPVDVSDEQTAAPKASVGIDLGLKDVAVTSDGERLEAIRFYRDAQLRIGALQRRGHVRQAKRMHRRIRRRRQDACHQFSRRMVNTYQKIVVGDVSSLKLAKTRMAKSVLDSGWGLLKRFLQYKGECAGRTVQVVNERNTSRGCSSCGALSGPSGLRQLAVRRWECAHCGERHDRDVNAARNILRAGSRCGTSVSGNESSPVERPLSQTSRLREAGLDAQRAAA
;
A
#
# COMPACT_ATOMS: atom_id res chain seq x y z
N MET A 1 -16.07 13.20 -16.40
CA MET A 1 -15.11 13.30 -15.28
C MET A 1 -13.75 13.82 -15.70
N ASN A 2 -13.07 13.22 -16.69
CA ASN A 2 -11.77 13.74 -17.13
C ASN A 2 -11.82 15.21 -17.58
N GLY A 3 -12.90 15.64 -18.27
CA GLY A 3 -13.10 17.04 -18.67
C GLY A 3 -13.16 17.99 -17.47
N VAL A 4 -13.94 17.66 -16.44
CA VAL A 4 -14.03 18.47 -15.21
C VAL A 4 -12.67 18.56 -14.52
N PHE A 5 -11.95 17.45 -14.36
CA PHE A 5 -10.62 17.45 -13.76
C PHE A 5 -9.63 18.31 -14.54
N ASN A 6 -9.64 18.21 -15.87
CA ASN A 6 -8.75 18.97 -16.73
C ASN A 6 -9.09 20.47 -16.72
N TYR A 7 -10.37 20.82 -16.68
CA TYR A 7 -10.84 22.19 -16.49
C TYR A 7 -10.34 22.78 -15.16
N CYS A 8 -10.49 22.06 -14.04
CA CYS A 8 -9.94 22.49 -12.76
C CYS A 8 -8.42 22.71 -12.83
N ASN A 9 -7.71 21.83 -13.55
CA ASN A 9 -6.27 21.94 -13.74
C ASN A 9 -5.86 23.18 -14.53
N GLN A 10 -6.59 23.49 -15.58
CA GLN A 10 -6.35 24.64 -16.44
C GLN A 10 -6.62 25.96 -15.70
N ILE A 11 -7.81 26.11 -15.11
CA ILE A 11 -8.20 27.33 -14.39
C ILE A 11 -7.31 27.58 -13.18
N SER A 12 -7.01 26.54 -12.40
CA SER A 12 -6.15 26.66 -11.24
C SER A 12 -4.72 27.11 -11.62
N LEU A 13 -4.20 26.63 -12.75
CA LEU A 13 -2.91 27.07 -13.27
C LEU A 13 -2.98 28.54 -13.74
N ALA A 14 -3.98 28.89 -14.54
CA ALA A 14 -4.15 30.26 -15.04
C ALA A 14 -4.27 31.27 -13.91
N THR A 15 -5.00 30.95 -12.84
CA THR A 15 -5.15 31.81 -11.66
C THR A 15 -3.86 31.94 -10.87
N ALA A 16 -3.07 30.87 -10.76
CA ALA A 16 -1.81 30.88 -10.01
C ALA A 16 -0.65 31.54 -10.76
N THR A 17 -0.74 31.65 -12.09
CA THR A 17 0.32 32.24 -12.94
C THR A 17 -0.01 33.65 -13.40
N ARG A 18 -1.13 34.25 -12.98
CA ARG A 18 -1.47 35.64 -13.30
C ARG A 18 -0.43 36.59 -12.75
N THR A 19 -0.03 37.57 -13.56
CA THR A 19 0.95 38.61 -13.20
C THR A 19 0.30 39.88 -12.69
N ASP A 20 -1.00 40.08 -13.00
CA ASP A 20 -1.79 41.27 -12.70
C ASP A 20 -2.38 41.30 -11.28
N ARG A 21 -2.34 40.17 -10.55
CA ARG A 21 -2.88 40.03 -9.19
C ARG A 21 -2.00 39.13 -8.32
N LYS A 22 -2.18 39.26 -7.00
CA LYS A 22 -1.55 38.35 -6.03
C LYS A 22 -1.89 36.91 -6.39
N ARG A 23 -0.87 36.05 -6.51
CA ARG A 23 -1.05 34.62 -6.82
C ARG A 23 -2.04 33.99 -5.85
N LYS A 24 -3.14 33.45 -6.39
CA LYS A 24 -4.15 32.74 -5.61
C LYS A 24 -4.28 31.31 -6.11
N TRP A 25 -4.07 30.37 -5.21
CA TRP A 25 -4.41 28.98 -5.46
C TRP A 25 -5.88 28.74 -5.16
N LEU A 26 -6.62 28.26 -6.15
CA LEU A 26 -8.03 27.96 -5.98
C LEU A 26 -8.20 26.76 -5.02
N SER A 27 -9.04 26.93 -4.00
CA SER A 27 -9.47 25.87 -3.11
C SER A 27 -10.50 24.95 -3.80
N GLY A 28 -10.84 23.83 -3.16
CA GLY A 28 -11.94 22.98 -3.62
C GLY A 28 -13.27 23.72 -3.68
N TYR A 29 -13.52 24.64 -2.76
CA TYR A 29 -14.71 25.48 -2.72
C TYR A 29 -14.74 26.45 -3.91
N ASP A 30 -13.66 27.20 -4.15
CA ASP A 30 -13.56 28.11 -5.30
C ASP A 30 -13.85 27.37 -6.63
N LEU A 31 -13.29 26.16 -6.78
CA LEU A 31 -13.51 25.33 -7.97
C LEU A 31 -14.96 24.85 -8.07
N CYS A 32 -15.62 24.54 -6.95
CA CYS A 32 -17.04 24.20 -6.95
C CYS A 32 -17.91 25.37 -7.43
N THR A 33 -17.60 26.59 -6.98
CA THR A 33 -18.29 27.79 -7.42
C THR A 33 -18.10 28.03 -8.93
N LEU A 34 -16.86 27.91 -9.43
CA LEU A 34 -16.57 28.06 -10.86
C LEU A 34 -17.16 26.97 -11.75
N THR A 35 -17.48 25.82 -11.19
CA THR A 35 -18.15 24.71 -11.90
C THR A 35 -19.64 24.65 -11.64
N ALA A 36 -20.24 25.65 -10.98
CA ALA A 36 -21.68 25.75 -10.82
C ALA A 36 -22.36 25.79 -12.21
N GLY A 37 -23.42 24.99 -12.37
CA GLY A 37 -24.08 24.84 -13.65
C GLY A 37 -23.41 23.93 -14.69
N ALA A 38 -22.21 23.38 -14.42
CA ALA A 38 -21.52 22.50 -15.35
C ALA A 38 -22.28 21.20 -15.69
N THR A 39 -23.28 20.83 -14.88
CA THR A 39 -24.20 19.72 -15.20
C THR A 39 -24.95 19.89 -16.49
N ALA A 40 -25.21 21.13 -16.93
CA ALA A 40 -25.85 21.42 -18.23
C ALA A 40 -24.98 20.93 -19.40
N TYR A 41 -23.64 20.99 -19.26
CA TYR A 41 -22.70 20.54 -20.27
C TYR A 41 -22.36 19.05 -20.14
N PHE A 42 -22.47 18.48 -18.94
CA PHE A 42 -22.11 17.09 -18.64
C PHE A 42 -23.33 16.28 -18.23
N GLN A 43 -24.24 16.05 -19.18
CA GLN A 43 -25.57 15.41 -19.00
C GLN A 43 -25.53 14.08 -18.20
N CYS A 44 -24.38 13.40 -18.13
CA CYS A 44 -24.22 12.10 -17.45
C CYS A 44 -23.53 12.21 -16.07
N ILE A 45 -23.29 13.43 -15.56
CA ILE A 45 -22.54 13.62 -14.32
C ILE A 45 -23.34 14.52 -13.38
N GLY A 46 -23.72 13.98 -12.22
CA GLY A 46 -24.42 14.75 -11.20
C GLY A 46 -23.53 15.81 -10.54
N SER A 47 -24.14 16.89 -10.03
CA SER A 47 -23.46 18.00 -9.34
C SER A 47 -22.58 17.53 -8.18
N ALA A 48 -23.05 16.56 -7.39
CA ALA A 48 -22.28 15.97 -6.28
C ALA A 48 -20.96 15.36 -6.74
N THR A 49 -20.94 14.66 -7.90
CA THR A 49 -19.72 14.09 -8.47
C THR A 49 -18.77 15.19 -8.96
N ILE A 50 -19.28 16.26 -9.56
CA ILE A 50 -18.48 17.42 -9.99
C ILE A 50 -17.80 18.05 -8.79
N GLN A 51 -18.53 18.30 -7.70
CA GLN A 51 -18.00 18.84 -6.46
C GLN A 51 -16.90 17.95 -5.87
N CYS A 52 -17.11 16.63 -5.83
CA CYS A 52 -16.08 15.68 -5.38
C CYS A 52 -14.81 15.78 -6.23
N ILE A 53 -14.92 15.90 -7.55
CA ILE A 53 -13.75 16.05 -8.45
C ILE A 53 -13.01 17.35 -8.14
N CYS A 54 -13.69 18.46 -7.92
CA CYS A 54 -13.09 19.76 -7.59
C CYS A 54 -12.29 19.69 -6.28
N VAL A 55 -12.88 19.12 -5.23
CA VAL A 55 -12.25 18.98 -3.92
C VAL A 55 -11.02 18.06 -4.01
N GLU A 56 -11.15 16.88 -4.63
CA GLU A 56 -10.03 15.95 -4.77
C GLU A 56 -8.91 16.50 -5.66
N TYR A 57 -9.26 17.25 -6.72
CA TYR A 57 -8.26 17.95 -7.53
C TYR A 57 -7.44 18.91 -6.67
N ALA A 58 -8.10 19.78 -5.89
CA ALA A 58 -7.43 20.76 -5.04
C ALA A 58 -6.52 20.08 -4.00
N GLN A 59 -7.02 19.05 -3.32
CA GLN A 59 -6.26 18.27 -2.34
C GLN A 59 -5.04 17.60 -2.99
N LYS A 60 -5.21 16.98 -4.16
CA LYS A 60 -4.12 16.31 -4.87
C LYS A 60 -3.04 17.29 -5.30
N ARG A 61 -3.42 18.47 -5.83
CA ARG A 61 -2.47 19.49 -6.20
C ARG A 61 -1.60 19.93 -5.02
N VAL A 62 -2.24 20.19 -3.86
CA VAL A 62 -1.53 20.56 -2.64
C VAL A 62 -0.56 19.47 -2.19
N ALA A 63 -1.02 18.23 -2.18
CA ALA A 63 -0.21 17.09 -1.74
C ALA A 63 0.96 16.79 -2.67
N ASP A 64 0.78 16.91 -3.98
CA ASP A 64 1.82 16.70 -4.96
C ASP A 64 2.78 17.91 -5.08
N ARG A 65 2.45 19.04 -4.42
CA ARG A 65 3.21 20.33 -4.47
C ARG A 65 3.52 20.76 -5.90
N ARG A 66 2.59 20.55 -6.84
CA ARG A 66 2.75 20.84 -8.28
C ARG A 66 1.85 21.96 -8.72
N LEU A 67 2.38 22.85 -9.57
CA LEU A 67 1.61 23.90 -10.22
C LEU A 67 0.55 23.35 -11.15
N LYS A 68 0.88 22.26 -11.85
CA LYS A 68 0.02 21.58 -12.82
C LYS A 68 0.09 20.08 -12.59
N LEU A 69 -1.08 19.45 -12.48
CA LEU A 69 -1.20 18.00 -12.45
C LEU A 69 -1.18 17.42 -13.87
N ARG A 70 -0.88 16.11 -13.98
CA ARG A 70 -0.95 15.41 -15.27
C ARG A 70 -2.39 15.44 -15.80
N TRP A 71 -2.56 15.79 -17.07
CA TRP A 71 -3.84 15.75 -17.76
C TRP A 71 -4.42 14.34 -17.79
N ARG A 72 -5.72 14.25 -17.59
CA ARG A 72 -6.45 13.00 -17.74
C ARG A 72 -6.87 12.81 -19.19
N VAL A 73 -6.56 11.64 -19.76
CA VAL A 73 -6.82 11.30 -21.15
C VAL A 73 -7.96 10.30 -21.23
N SER A 74 -8.95 10.55 -22.10
CA SER A 74 -10.15 9.71 -22.22
C SER A 74 -10.01 8.55 -23.20
N ARG A 75 -9.10 8.64 -24.18
CA ARG A 75 -8.94 7.65 -25.28
C ARG A 75 -7.46 7.33 -25.54
N GLY A 76 -7.19 6.27 -26.31
CA GLY A 76 -5.87 5.87 -26.73
C GLY A 76 -5.09 5.04 -25.70
N ALA A 77 -3.84 4.70 -26.04
CA ALA A 77 -2.96 3.82 -25.25
C ALA A 77 -2.61 4.39 -23.87
N ARG A 78 -2.59 5.72 -23.73
CA ARG A 78 -2.32 6.46 -22.49
C ARG A 78 -3.59 6.88 -21.74
N ARG A 79 -4.72 6.22 -22.01
CA ARG A 79 -6.00 6.51 -21.37
C ARG A 79 -5.88 6.43 -19.85
N SER A 80 -6.40 7.44 -19.16
CA SER A 80 -6.52 7.42 -17.70
C SER A 80 -7.55 6.38 -17.28
N LEU A 81 -7.30 5.70 -16.18
CA LEU A 81 -8.25 4.74 -15.61
C LEU A 81 -9.54 5.46 -15.20
N GLY A 82 -10.65 4.76 -15.34
CA GLY A 82 -11.96 5.26 -14.94
C GLY A 82 -12.00 5.50 -13.43
N TRP A 83 -12.62 6.63 -13.05
CA TRP A 83 -12.76 7.02 -11.66
C TRP A 83 -13.96 7.94 -11.50
N ILE A 84 -14.89 7.59 -10.61
CA ILE A 84 -16.15 8.27 -10.37
C ILE A 84 -16.30 8.46 -8.86
N PRO A 85 -15.91 9.62 -8.31
CA PRO A 85 -16.12 9.91 -6.90
C PRO A 85 -17.58 10.28 -6.65
N PHE A 86 -18.07 9.99 -5.45
CA PHE A 86 -19.42 10.30 -5.02
C PHE A 86 -19.51 10.57 -3.52
N LYS A 87 -20.50 11.38 -3.12
CA LYS A 87 -20.86 11.60 -1.71
C LYS A 87 -21.65 10.40 -1.18
N ALA A 88 -21.59 10.15 0.12
CA ALA A 88 -22.30 9.03 0.78
C ALA A 88 -23.79 8.95 0.35
N ALA A 89 -24.49 10.05 0.40
CA ALA A 89 -25.92 10.13 0.01
C ALA A 89 -26.22 9.82 -1.46
N SER A 90 -25.21 9.77 -2.34
CA SER A 90 -25.39 9.44 -3.74
C SER A 90 -25.45 7.93 -4.01
N LEU A 91 -25.11 7.11 -3.02
CA LEU A 91 -25.12 5.65 -3.11
C LEU A 91 -26.15 5.11 -2.11
N GLU A 92 -27.23 4.56 -2.61
CA GLU A 92 -28.35 4.07 -1.82
C GLU A 92 -28.40 2.54 -1.81
N ARG A 93 -28.82 1.95 -0.68
CA ARG A 93 -29.20 0.53 -0.61
C ARG A 93 -30.64 0.37 -1.07
N LYS A 94 -30.87 -0.57 -1.97
CA LYS A 94 -32.23 -0.95 -2.40
C LYS A 94 -32.35 -2.48 -2.38
N GLY A 95 -32.80 -3.03 -1.26
CA GLY A 95 -32.80 -4.46 -1.02
C GLY A 95 -31.38 -5.05 -1.15
N SER A 96 -31.24 -6.03 -2.02
CA SER A 96 -29.96 -6.71 -2.29
C SER A 96 -29.05 -5.98 -3.30
N ALA A 97 -29.42 -4.80 -3.77
CA ALA A 97 -28.65 -4.04 -4.77
C ALA A 97 -28.29 -2.66 -4.26
N LEU A 98 -27.31 -2.02 -4.91
CA LEU A 98 -26.98 -0.61 -4.72
C LEU A 98 -27.58 0.21 -5.87
N ARG A 99 -28.05 1.41 -5.57
CA ARG A 99 -28.54 2.38 -6.55
C ARG A 99 -27.62 3.59 -6.59
N PHE A 100 -27.18 3.97 -7.78
CA PHE A 100 -26.34 5.14 -8.00
C PHE A 100 -26.80 5.90 -9.25
N CYS A 101 -27.11 7.18 -9.13
CA CYS A 101 -27.62 8.03 -10.22
C CYS A 101 -28.79 7.35 -10.98
N GLY A 102 -29.75 6.82 -10.25
CA GLY A 102 -30.92 6.16 -10.83
C GLY A 102 -30.70 4.73 -11.35
N LYS A 103 -29.45 4.27 -11.45
CA LYS A 103 -29.10 2.95 -11.98
C LYS A 103 -28.86 1.95 -10.86
N THR A 104 -29.40 0.75 -11.03
CA THR A 104 -29.15 -0.39 -10.12
C THR A 104 -27.83 -1.05 -10.45
N LEU A 105 -26.98 -1.23 -9.45
CA LEU A 105 -25.67 -1.82 -9.56
C LEU A 105 -25.65 -3.19 -8.85
N ARG A 106 -25.12 -4.20 -9.52
CA ARG A 106 -24.81 -5.50 -8.91
C ARG A 106 -23.36 -5.47 -8.42
N VAL A 107 -23.15 -5.76 -7.13
CA VAL A 107 -21.82 -5.78 -6.50
C VAL A 107 -21.57 -7.19 -6.01
N PHE A 108 -20.35 -7.70 -6.25
CA PHE A 108 -19.87 -8.93 -5.65
C PHE A 108 -19.60 -8.73 -4.16
N GLU A 109 -19.76 -9.77 -3.34
CA GLU A 109 -19.50 -9.75 -1.89
C GLU A 109 -20.33 -8.66 -1.17
N ARG A 110 -21.60 -8.51 -1.58
CA ARG A 110 -22.51 -7.50 -1.02
C ARG A 110 -22.73 -7.67 0.49
N GLU A 111 -22.56 -8.90 0.99
CA GLU A 111 -22.68 -9.26 2.41
C GLU A 111 -21.74 -8.41 3.28
N ARG A 112 -20.59 -8.04 2.74
CA ARG A 112 -19.64 -7.13 3.42
C ARG A 112 -20.17 -5.71 3.61
N LEU A 113 -21.27 -5.37 2.97
CA LEU A 113 -21.89 -4.05 3.09
C LEU A 113 -23.04 -4.05 4.12
N GLU A 114 -23.46 -5.21 4.61
CA GLU A 114 -24.54 -5.31 5.58
C GLU A 114 -24.10 -4.71 6.92
N GLY A 115 -24.98 -3.90 7.52
CA GLY A 115 -24.70 -3.21 8.80
C GLY A 115 -23.62 -2.10 8.75
N VAL A 116 -22.97 -1.87 7.59
CA VAL A 116 -21.87 -0.91 7.47
C VAL A 116 -22.37 0.44 7.01
N SER A 117 -22.03 1.52 7.72
CA SER A 117 -22.16 2.88 7.24
C SER A 117 -20.92 3.28 6.45
N TRP A 118 -21.10 4.02 5.36
CA TRP A 118 -19.99 4.51 4.54
C TRP A 118 -20.01 6.02 4.38
N LYS A 119 -18.82 6.56 4.15
CA LYS A 119 -18.58 7.98 3.86
C LYS A 119 -18.48 8.20 2.33
N GLN A 120 -17.91 9.32 1.93
CA GLN A 120 -17.60 9.59 0.53
C GLN A 120 -16.75 8.47 -0.06
N GLY A 121 -17.17 7.91 -1.19
CA GLY A 121 -16.49 6.81 -1.88
C GLY A 121 -16.22 7.08 -3.35
N CYS A 122 -15.77 6.07 -4.07
CA CYS A 122 -15.61 6.15 -5.52
C CYS A 122 -15.77 4.79 -6.19
N PHE A 123 -16.15 4.82 -7.46
CA PHE A 123 -15.91 3.70 -8.37
C PHE A 123 -14.58 3.92 -9.07
N ALA A 124 -13.70 2.92 -9.03
CA ALA A 124 -12.38 2.97 -9.65
C ALA A 124 -12.21 1.82 -10.66
N GLN A 125 -11.64 2.12 -11.82
CA GLN A 125 -11.33 1.13 -12.83
C GLN A 125 -9.89 0.67 -12.71
N ASP A 126 -9.66 -0.64 -12.72
CA ASP A 126 -8.30 -1.19 -12.74
C ASP A 126 -7.69 -1.21 -14.16
N ALA A 127 -6.41 -1.55 -14.25
CA ALA A 127 -5.67 -1.58 -15.53
C ALA A 127 -6.17 -2.64 -16.52
N VAL A 128 -7.00 -3.58 -16.09
CA VAL A 128 -7.62 -4.60 -16.93
C VAL A 128 -9.00 -4.18 -17.42
N GLY A 129 -9.59 -3.17 -16.79
CA GLY A 129 -10.88 -2.60 -17.13
C GLY A 129 -12.01 -2.98 -16.17
N ASP A 130 -11.73 -3.76 -15.12
CA ASP A 130 -12.72 -4.09 -14.11
C ASP A 130 -12.99 -2.88 -13.20
N TRP A 131 -14.24 -2.73 -12.75
CA TRP A 131 -14.65 -1.68 -11.87
C TRP A 131 -14.74 -2.17 -10.43
N TRP A 132 -14.31 -1.32 -9.50
CA TRP A 132 -14.29 -1.56 -8.08
C TRP A 132 -15.07 -0.46 -7.38
N LEU A 133 -15.92 -0.85 -6.42
CA LEU A 133 -16.51 0.08 -5.47
C LEU A 133 -15.56 0.21 -4.26
N CYS A 134 -15.11 1.43 -4.01
CA CYS A 134 -14.22 1.77 -2.91
C CYS A 134 -14.99 2.60 -1.89
N LEU A 135 -15.22 2.06 -0.72
CA LEU A 135 -15.95 2.69 0.38
C LEU A 135 -15.06 2.78 1.63
N PRO A 136 -14.79 3.98 2.15
CA PRO A 136 -14.27 4.14 3.49
C PRO A 136 -15.35 3.76 4.50
N VAL A 137 -15.01 2.90 5.43
CA VAL A 137 -15.89 2.47 6.52
C VAL A 137 -15.17 2.67 7.84
N ASP A 138 -15.92 3.03 8.88
CA ASP A 138 -15.40 3.03 10.24
C ASP A 138 -15.43 1.58 10.74
N VAL A 139 -14.29 1.09 11.21
CA VAL A 139 -14.16 -0.24 11.80
C VAL A 139 -13.92 -0.04 13.28
N SER A 140 -14.73 -0.70 14.12
CA SER A 140 -14.46 -0.77 15.54
C SER A 140 -13.17 -1.53 15.81
N ASP A 141 -12.37 -1.06 16.75
CA ASP A 141 -11.17 -1.79 17.18
C ASP A 141 -11.62 -3.11 17.83
N GLU A 142 -11.38 -4.22 17.14
CA GLU A 142 -11.60 -5.55 17.71
C GLU A 142 -10.54 -5.78 18.78
N GLN A 143 -10.95 -5.81 20.05
CA GLN A 143 -10.10 -6.31 21.12
C GLN A 143 -9.91 -7.83 20.93
N THR A 144 -8.83 -8.20 20.30
CA THR A 144 -8.44 -9.60 20.17
C THR A 144 -7.85 -10.12 21.48
N ALA A 145 -7.98 -11.43 21.73
CA ALA A 145 -7.41 -12.11 22.92
C ALA A 145 -5.92 -11.75 23.14
N ALA A 146 -5.48 -11.79 24.38
CA ALA A 146 -4.11 -11.44 24.76
C ALA A 146 -3.08 -12.24 23.97
N PRO A 147 -2.24 -11.58 23.14
CA PRO A 147 -1.31 -12.27 22.26
C PRO A 147 -0.01 -12.62 23.00
N LYS A 148 0.80 -13.46 22.39
CA LYS A 148 2.19 -13.72 22.83
C LYS A 148 2.99 -12.41 22.91
N ALA A 149 4.05 -12.38 23.73
CA ALA A 149 4.76 -11.15 24.06
C ALA A 149 5.39 -10.46 22.82
N SER A 150 6.24 -11.14 22.06
CA SER A 150 6.98 -10.47 20.97
C SER A 150 7.54 -11.44 19.94
N VAL A 151 7.77 -10.93 18.70
CA VAL A 151 8.40 -11.67 17.60
C VAL A 151 9.33 -10.77 16.81
N GLY A 152 10.47 -11.33 16.36
CA GLY A 152 11.35 -10.73 15.36
C GLY A 152 11.09 -11.33 13.98
N ILE A 153 11.17 -10.53 12.93
CA ILE A 153 10.95 -10.96 11.54
C ILE A 153 12.14 -10.54 10.68
N ASP A 154 12.86 -11.54 10.16
CA ASP A 154 13.88 -11.36 9.13
C ASP A 154 13.27 -11.44 7.74
N LEU A 155 13.67 -10.55 6.82
CA LEU A 155 13.14 -10.47 5.45
C LEU A 155 14.18 -10.98 4.46
N GLY A 156 13.85 -12.05 3.73
CA GLY A 156 14.77 -12.73 2.82
C GLY A 156 14.23 -12.95 1.41
N LEU A 157 15.09 -13.47 0.52
CA LEU A 157 14.74 -13.83 -0.86
C LEU A 157 14.45 -15.33 -1.00
N LYS A 158 14.93 -16.18 -0.12
CA LYS A 158 14.61 -17.61 -0.09
C LYS A 158 13.23 -17.81 0.53
N ASP A 159 13.05 -17.30 1.73
CA ASP A 159 11.76 -17.10 2.37
C ASP A 159 11.51 -15.60 2.45
N VAL A 160 10.27 -15.16 2.15
CA VAL A 160 9.93 -13.72 2.17
C VAL A 160 10.10 -13.14 3.56
N ALA A 161 9.75 -13.94 4.58
CA ALA A 161 9.90 -13.60 5.98
C ALA A 161 10.13 -14.87 6.81
N VAL A 162 10.99 -14.77 7.82
CA VAL A 162 11.22 -15.82 8.83
C VAL A 162 11.11 -15.20 10.20
N THR A 163 10.33 -15.82 11.09
CA THR A 163 10.14 -15.33 12.45
C THR A 163 11.19 -15.89 13.42
N SER A 164 11.37 -15.24 14.56
CA SER A 164 12.21 -15.72 15.66
C SER A 164 11.76 -17.08 16.21
N ASP A 165 10.50 -17.42 16.03
CA ASP A 165 9.87 -18.67 16.46
C ASP A 165 9.93 -19.75 15.37
N GLY A 166 10.52 -19.44 14.20
CA GLY A 166 10.71 -20.38 13.10
C GLY A 166 9.58 -20.46 12.09
N GLU A 167 8.49 -19.68 12.24
CA GLU A 167 7.45 -19.60 11.22
C GLU A 167 7.99 -18.92 9.96
N ARG A 168 7.61 -19.42 8.78
CA ARG A 168 8.12 -18.94 7.49
C ARG A 168 7.00 -18.51 6.57
N LEU A 169 7.24 -17.41 5.86
CA LEU A 169 6.51 -17.04 4.66
C LEU A 169 7.39 -17.40 3.46
N GLU A 170 7.11 -18.53 2.83
CA GLU A 170 7.88 -19.01 1.69
C GLU A 170 7.86 -18.03 0.52
N ALA A 171 8.97 -17.93 -0.20
CA ALA A 171 9.06 -17.15 -1.42
C ALA A 171 8.34 -17.87 -2.56
N ILE A 172 7.04 -17.62 -2.67
CA ILE A 172 6.30 -18.05 -3.85
C ILE A 172 6.70 -17.13 -4.99
N ARG A 173 7.53 -17.63 -5.91
CA ARG A 173 8.12 -16.91 -7.04
C ARG A 173 7.11 -16.70 -8.16
N PHE A 174 5.94 -16.15 -7.82
CA PHE A 174 4.79 -16.00 -8.72
C PHE A 174 5.12 -15.38 -10.08
N TYR A 175 5.97 -14.35 -10.11
CA TYR A 175 6.35 -13.73 -11.35
C TYR A 175 7.33 -14.61 -12.14
N ARG A 176 8.31 -15.20 -11.47
CA ARG A 176 9.34 -16.03 -12.11
C ARG A 176 8.72 -17.24 -12.82
N ASP A 177 7.75 -17.88 -12.16
CA ASP A 177 7.04 -19.05 -12.73
C ASP A 177 6.16 -18.69 -13.92
N ALA A 178 5.62 -17.46 -13.93
CA ALA A 178 4.79 -16.97 -15.02
C ALA A 178 5.57 -16.23 -16.12
N GLN A 179 6.86 -15.96 -15.96
CA GLN A 179 7.65 -15.06 -16.83
C GLN A 179 7.64 -15.49 -18.29
N LEU A 180 7.86 -16.79 -18.57
CA LEU A 180 7.88 -17.31 -19.94
C LEU A 180 6.52 -17.12 -20.63
N ARG A 181 5.42 -17.41 -19.92
CA ARG A 181 4.06 -17.26 -20.42
C ARG A 181 3.70 -15.79 -20.66
N ILE A 182 4.08 -14.89 -19.75
CA ILE A 182 3.90 -13.45 -19.92
C ILE A 182 4.66 -12.97 -21.18
N GLY A 183 5.92 -13.37 -21.34
CA GLY A 183 6.73 -13.02 -22.52
C GLY A 183 6.11 -13.53 -23.82
N ALA A 184 5.57 -14.75 -23.85
CA ALA A 184 4.88 -15.30 -25.01
C ALA A 184 3.63 -14.50 -25.38
N LEU A 185 2.81 -14.13 -24.37
CA LEU A 185 1.62 -13.29 -24.56
C LEU A 185 1.97 -11.89 -25.09
N GLN A 186 3.05 -11.30 -24.58
CA GLN A 186 3.53 -9.99 -25.04
C GLN A 186 4.02 -10.02 -26.50
N ARG A 187 4.80 -11.03 -26.88
CA ARG A 187 5.26 -11.20 -28.28
C ARG A 187 4.10 -11.41 -29.27
N ARG A 188 3.03 -12.08 -28.83
CA ARG A 188 1.82 -12.29 -29.64
C ARG A 188 0.84 -11.12 -29.62
N GLY A 189 1.17 -10.00 -28.97
CA GLY A 189 0.28 -8.84 -28.86
C GLY A 189 -0.93 -9.01 -27.94
N HIS A 190 -1.00 -10.10 -27.16
CA HIS A 190 -2.11 -10.39 -26.24
C HIS A 190 -2.01 -9.57 -24.95
N VAL A 191 -1.96 -8.23 -25.08
CA VAL A 191 -1.73 -7.28 -23.98
C VAL A 191 -2.74 -7.46 -22.81
N ARG A 192 -4.02 -7.68 -23.12
CA ARG A 192 -5.04 -7.87 -22.08
C ARG A 192 -4.78 -9.13 -21.24
N GLN A 193 -4.37 -10.23 -21.87
CA GLN A 193 -4.06 -11.47 -21.17
C GLN A 193 -2.79 -11.34 -20.32
N ALA A 194 -1.75 -10.68 -20.83
CA ALA A 194 -0.56 -10.37 -20.05
C ALA A 194 -0.89 -9.53 -18.82
N LYS A 195 -1.70 -8.48 -18.95
CA LYS A 195 -2.20 -7.66 -17.81
C LYS A 195 -2.99 -8.50 -16.80
N ARG A 196 -3.84 -9.42 -17.26
CA ARG A 196 -4.58 -10.33 -16.35
C ARG A 196 -3.63 -11.24 -15.56
N MET A 197 -2.55 -11.73 -16.18
CA MET A 197 -1.54 -12.52 -15.47
C MET A 197 -0.80 -11.69 -14.42
N HIS A 198 -0.33 -10.49 -14.75
CA HIS A 198 0.28 -9.59 -13.78
C HIS A 198 -0.66 -9.30 -12.59
N ARG A 199 -1.97 -9.06 -12.86
CA ARG A 199 -2.96 -8.88 -11.81
C ARG A 199 -3.09 -10.12 -10.91
N ARG A 200 -3.13 -11.33 -11.50
CA ARG A 200 -3.22 -12.58 -10.74
C ARG A 200 -2.00 -12.77 -9.82
N ILE A 201 -0.80 -12.49 -10.32
CA ILE A 201 0.45 -12.54 -9.56
C ILE A 201 0.40 -11.56 -8.39
N ARG A 202 0.01 -10.31 -8.66
CA ARG A 202 -0.14 -9.27 -7.63
C ARG A 202 -1.11 -9.70 -6.53
N ARG A 203 -2.30 -10.21 -6.89
CA ARG A 203 -3.31 -10.66 -5.92
C ARG A 203 -2.81 -11.79 -5.04
N ARG A 204 -2.17 -12.80 -5.63
CA ARG A 204 -1.59 -13.92 -4.88
C ARG A 204 -0.53 -13.44 -3.88
N ARG A 205 0.33 -12.52 -4.29
CA ARG A 205 1.33 -11.92 -3.40
C ARG A 205 0.67 -11.14 -2.26
N GLN A 206 -0.31 -10.32 -2.59
CA GLN A 206 -1.08 -9.57 -1.59
C GLN A 206 -1.76 -10.51 -0.61
N ASP A 207 -2.39 -11.56 -1.07
CA ASP A 207 -3.09 -12.54 -0.24
C ASP A 207 -2.13 -13.23 0.73
N ALA A 208 -0.99 -13.75 0.26
CA ALA A 208 0.02 -14.35 1.10
C ALA A 208 0.53 -13.38 2.19
N CYS A 209 0.83 -12.12 1.82
CA CYS A 209 1.24 -11.09 2.77
C CYS A 209 0.10 -10.74 3.75
N HIS A 210 -1.16 -10.71 3.29
CA HIS A 210 -2.31 -10.44 4.15
C HIS A 210 -2.52 -11.54 5.19
N GLN A 211 -2.45 -12.81 4.78
CA GLN A 211 -2.60 -13.95 5.67
C GLN A 211 -1.48 -13.97 6.71
N PHE A 212 -0.22 -13.86 6.29
CA PHE A 212 0.92 -13.84 7.21
C PHE A 212 0.85 -12.67 8.19
N SER A 213 0.64 -11.44 7.70
CA SER A 213 0.55 -10.27 8.57
C SER A 213 -0.63 -10.33 9.55
N ARG A 214 -1.76 -10.94 9.16
CA ARG A 214 -2.90 -11.15 10.06
C ARG A 214 -2.54 -12.13 11.17
N ARG A 215 -1.89 -13.26 10.85
CA ARG A 215 -1.43 -14.21 11.87
C ARG A 215 -0.47 -13.55 12.86
N MET A 216 0.51 -12.78 12.36
CA MET A 216 1.46 -12.09 13.25
C MET A 216 0.76 -11.13 14.22
N VAL A 217 -0.13 -10.27 13.69
CA VAL A 217 -0.88 -9.29 14.51
C VAL A 217 -1.82 -9.96 15.50
N ASN A 218 -2.43 -11.09 15.14
CA ASN A 218 -3.30 -11.84 16.04
C ASN A 218 -2.52 -12.58 17.13
N THR A 219 -1.24 -12.91 16.89
CA THR A 219 -0.45 -13.75 17.78
C THR A 219 0.45 -12.94 18.71
N TYR A 220 0.99 -11.79 18.28
CA TYR A 220 2.04 -11.10 19.02
C TYR A 220 1.69 -9.66 19.37
N GLN A 221 2.03 -9.24 20.61
CA GLN A 221 1.85 -7.86 21.08
C GLN A 221 2.89 -6.91 20.45
N LYS A 222 4.14 -7.36 20.33
CA LYS A 222 5.22 -6.59 19.71
C LYS A 222 5.80 -7.34 18.52
N ILE A 223 5.88 -6.67 17.38
CA ILE A 223 6.43 -7.22 16.14
C ILE A 223 7.60 -6.35 15.71
N VAL A 224 8.79 -6.92 15.63
CA VAL A 224 10.01 -6.22 15.20
C VAL A 224 10.44 -6.73 13.84
N VAL A 225 10.58 -5.86 12.86
CA VAL A 225 10.90 -6.22 11.47
C VAL A 225 12.23 -5.60 11.05
N GLY A 226 13.07 -6.36 10.36
CA GLY A 226 14.31 -5.85 9.78
C GLY A 226 14.07 -4.84 8.66
N ASP A 227 14.94 -3.80 8.57
CA ASP A 227 14.85 -2.78 7.54
C ASP A 227 15.63 -3.15 6.28
N VAL A 228 15.15 -4.13 5.53
CA VAL A 228 15.66 -4.40 4.18
C VAL A 228 15.24 -3.27 3.24
N SER A 229 16.21 -2.56 2.67
CA SER A 229 15.94 -1.55 1.66
C SER A 229 15.66 -2.19 0.29
N SER A 230 14.39 -2.46 0.00
CA SER A 230 13.97 -2.96 -1.32
C SER A 230 14.37 -2.02 -2.47
N LEU A 231 14.39 -0.69 -2.23
CA LEU A 231 14.78 0.32 -3.23
C LEU A 231 16.26 0.22 -3.63
N LYS A 232 17.15 -0.03 -2.66
CA LYS A 232 18.58 -0.22 -2.95
C LYS A 232 18.82 -1.52 -3.72
N LEU A 233 18.18 -2.61 -3.29
CA LEU A 233 18.32 -3.92 -3.90
C LEU A 233 17.63 -4.04 -5.27
N ALA A 234 16.58 -3.26 -5.53
CA ALA A 234 15.93 -3.20 -6.83
C ALA A 234 16.80 -2.59 -7.94
N LYS A 235 17.91 -1.94 -7.58
CA LYS A 235 18.92 -1.44 -8.55
C LYS A 235 19.98 -2.47 -8.90
N THR A 236 19.93 -3.66 -8.31
CA THR A 236 20.90 -4.75 -8.51
C THR A 236 20.37 -5.83 -9.47
N ARG A 237 21.20 -6.81 -9.81
CA ARG A 237 20.81 -8.01 -10.56
C ARG A 237 19.67 -8.82 -9.90
N MET A 238 19.42 -8.58 -8.60
CA MET A 238 18.36 -9.23 -7.83
C MET A 238 17.02 -8.51 -7.90
N ALA A 239 16.91 -7.43 -8.68
CA ALA A 239 15.71 -6.57 -8.79
C ALA A 239 14.40 -7.35 -8.95
N LYS A 240 14.37 -8.33 -9.86
CA LYS A 240 13.14 -9.13 -10.09
C LYS A 240 12.73 -9.92 -8.85
N SER A 241 13.66 -10.55 -8.16
CA SER A 241 13.38 -11.34 -6.95
C SER A 241 12.95 -10.44 -5.78
N VAL A 242 13.60 -9.28 -5.63
CA VAL A 242 13.27 -8.27 -4.61
C VAL A 242 11.87 -7.69 -4.83
N LEU A 243 11.53 -7.35 -6.07
CA LEU A 243 10.19 -6.86 -6.40
C LEU A 243 9.12 -7.95 -6.25
N ASP A 244 9.49 -9.20 -6.49
CA ASP A 244 8.58 -10.34 -6.35
C ASP A 244 8.34 -10.71 -4.87
N SER A 245 9.28 -10.50 -3.97
CA SER A 245 9.13 -10.78 -2.54
C SER A 245 8.10 -9.89 -1.83
N GLY A 246 7.95 -8.63 -2.26
CA GLY A 246 6.91 -7.74 -1.74
C GLY A 246 7.14 -7.24 -0.31
N TRP A 247 8.38 -7.13 0.17
CA TRP A 247 8.73 -6.71 1.53
C TRP A 247 8.10 -5.39 1.97
N GLY A 248 8.08 -4.38 1.09
CA GLY A 248 7.42 -3.11 1.39
C GLY A 248 5.91 -3.25 1.60
N LEU A 249 5.27 -4.19 0.88
CA LEU A 249 3.86 -4.50 1.07
C LEU A 249 3.61 -5.19 2.42
N LEU A 250 4.45 -6.16 2.77
CA LEU A 250 4.35 -6.87 4.04
C LEU A 250 4.57 -5.94 5.24
N LYS A 251 5.61 -5.08 5.20
CA LYS A 251 5.85 -4.07 6.26
C LYS A 251 4.62 -3.17 6.45
N ARG A 252 4.05 -2.65 5.36
CA ARG A 252 2.85 -1.82 5.40
C ARG A 252 1.65 -2.57 6.00
N PHE A 253 1.46 -3.85 5.64
CA PHE A 253 0.37 -4.64 6.18
C PHE A 253 0.53 -4.92 7.69
N LEU A 254 1.74 -5.15 8.15
CA LEU A 254 2.02 -5.28 9.57
C LEU A 254 1.74 -3.97 10.32
N GLN A 255 2.22 -2.83 9.79
CA GLN A 255 2.05 -1.52 10.42
C GLN A 255 0.57 -1.15 10.61
N TYR A 256 -0.22 -1.04 9.52
CA TYR A 256 -1.61 -0.58 9.67
C TYR A 256 -2.49 -1.57 10.45
N LYS A 257 -2.26 -2.89 10.28
CA LYS A 257 -3.02 -3.89 11.05
C LYS A 257 -2.61 -3.89 12.51
N GLY A 258 -1.31 -3.66 12.79
CA GLY A 258 -0.81 -3.50 14.14
C GLY A 258 -1.44 -2.29 14.81
N GLU A 259 -1.46 -1.12 14.15
CA GLU A 259 -2.14 0.08 14.64
C GLU A 259 -3.62 -0.18 14.94
N CYS A 260 -4.35 -0.81 14.00
CA CYS A 260 -5.77 -1.13 14.20
C CYS A 260 -6.04 -2.10 15.36
N ALA A 261 -5.09 -2.98 15.67
CA ALA A 261 -5.23 -3.99 16.72
C ALA A 261 -4.52 -3.60 18.04
N GLY A 262 -4.01 -2.37 18.17
CA GLY A 262 -3.27 -1.92 19.36
C GLY A 262 -1.93 -2.66 19.57
N ARG A 263 -1.26 -3.09 18.50
CA ARG A 263 0.04 -3.78 18.55
C ARG A 263 1.19 -2.84 18.24
N THR A 264 2.33 -3.06 18.87
CA THR A 264 3.55 -2.31 18.57
C THR A 264 4.26 -2.95 17.39
N VAL A 265 4.42 -2.22 16.28
CA VAL A 265 5.19 -2.66 15.12
C VAL A 265 6.39 -1.74 14.94
N GLN A 266 7.60 -2.29 15.07
CA GLN A 266 8.85 -1.54 15.01
C GLN A 266 9.72 -2.05 13.86
N VAL A 267 10.31 -1.12 13.08
CA VAL A 267 11.31 -1.45 12.06
C VAL A 267 12.69 -1.11 12.58
N VAL A 268 13.62 -2.06 12.53
CA VAL A 268 14.97 -1.91 13.06
C VAL A 268 16.04 -2.17 12.01
N ASN A 269 17.23 -1.59 12.22
CA ASN A 269 18.37 -1.83 11.36
C ASN A 269 18.86 -3.26 11.50
N GLU A 270 18.99 -3.98 10.38
CA GLU A 270 19.39 -5.39 10.32
C GLU A 270 20.91 -5.61 10.19
N ARG A 271 21.72 -4.58 10.37
CA ARG A 271 23.18 -4.70 10.25
C ARG A 271 23.72 -5.76 11.21
N ASN A 272 24.49 -6.71 10.68
CA ASN A 272 25.12 -7.84 11.40
C ASN A 272 24.16 -8.86 12.05
N THR A 273 22.85 -8.79 11.83
CA THR A 273 21.89 -9.73 12.42
C THR A 273 22.11 -11.17 11.98
N SER A 274 22.54 -11.40 10.74
CA SER A 274 22.88 -12.74 10.24
C SER A 274 24.24 -13.26 10.73
N ARG A 275 25.17 -12.35 11.17
CA ARG A 275 26.52 -12.70 11.60
C ARG A 275 26.63 -12.91 13.11
N GLY A 276 25.84 -12.17 13.86
CA GLY A 276 25.84 -12.28 15.33
C GLY A 276 25.18 -13.56 15.78
N CYS A 277 25.81 -14.27 16.70
CA CYS A 277 25.17 -15.38 17.38
C CYS A 277 24.04 -14.87 18.27
N SER A 278 22.83 -15.38 18.10
CA SER A 278 21.69 -14.96 18.93
C SER A 278 21.78 -15.45 20.38
N SER A 279 22.67 -16.37 20.70
CA SER A 279 22.90 -16.86 22.06
C SER A 279 23.97 -16.04 22.79
N CYS A 280 25.19 -15.93 22.26
CA CYS A 280 26.31 -15.26 22.97
C CYS A 280 26.65 -13.85 22.39
N GLY A 281 26.14 -13.45 21.24
CA GLY A 281 26.43 -12.16 20.63
C GLY A 281 27.70 -12.10 19.77
N ALA A 282 28.56 -13.15 19.80
CA ALA A 282 29.81 -13.17 19.01
C ALA A 282 29.54 -13.12 17.49
N LEU A 283 30.38 -12.40 16.73
CA LEU A 283 30.26 -12.24 15.28
C LEU A 283 30.94 -13.40 14.53
N SER A 284 30.51 -14.63 14.75
CA SER A 284 31.06 -15.85 14.14
C SER A 284 30.24 -16.43 12.98
N GLY A 285 29.09 -15.87 12.69
CA GLY A 285 28.19 -16.37 11.64
C GLY A 285 28.64 -16.03 10.23
N PRO A 286 28.03 -16.70 9.21
CA PRO A 286 28.39 -16.55 7.80
C PRO A 286 28.22 -15.13 7.29
N SER A 287 29.21 -14.63 6.53
CA SER A 287 29.23 -13.25 6.02
C SER A 287 29.62 -13.18 4.55
N GLY A 288 29.18 -12.09 3.88
CA GLY A 288 29.50 -11.82 2.49
C GLY A 288 28.73 -12.69 1.47
N LEU A 289 28.91 -12.38 0.19
CA LEU A 289 28.17 -13.01 -0.92
C LEU A 289 28.49 -14.49 -1.09
N ARG A 290 29.73 -14.88 -0.82
CA ARG A 290 30.19 -16.27 -0.99
C ARG A 290 29.56 -17.25 0.02
N GLN A 291 29.13 -16.74 1.17
CA GLN A 291 28.51 -17.54 2.23
C GLN A 291 26.98 -17.41 2.30
N LEU A 292 26.36 -16.83 1.29
CA LEU A 292 24.88 -16.73 1.24
C LEU A 292 24.17 -18.09 1.19
N ALA A 293 24.85 -19.12 0.71
CA ALA A 293 24.32 -20.48 0.65
C ALA A 293 24.32 -21.20 2.00
N VAL A 294 25.15 -20.75 2.94
CA VAL A 294 25.24 -21.35 4.28
C VAL A 294 23.98 -21.02 5.08
N ARG A 295 23.17 -22.04 5.36
CA ARG A 295 21.88 -21.89 6.09
C ARG A 295 21.95 -22.34 7.52
N ARG A 296 22.80 -23.33 7.81
CA ARG A 296 23.04 -23.83 9.15
C ARG A 296 24.51 -23.62 9.47
N TRP A 297 24.79 -23.16 10.66
CA TRP A 297 26.14 -22.89 11.13
C TRP A 297 26.23 -23.08 12.64
N GLU A 298 27.43 -23.32 13.12
CA GLU A 298 27.75 -23.48 14.54
C GLU A 298 28.59 -22.28 14.98
N CYS A 299 28.25 -21.72 16.14
CA CYS A 299 29.00 -20.59 16.69
C CYS A 299 30.36 -21.03 17.18
N ALA A 300 31.43 -20.49 16.63
CA ALA A 300 32.81 -20.81 17.04
C ALA A 300 33.12 -20.43 18.50
N HIS A 301 32.28 -19.57 19.13
CA HIS A 301 32.52 -19.09 20.48
C HIS A 301 31.73 -19.89 21.55
N CYS A 302 30.45 -20.22 21.29
CA CYS A 302 29.60 -20.90 22.26
C CYS A 302 29.10 -22.30 21.82
N GLY A 303 29.45 -22.75 20.62
CA GLY A 303 29.05 -24.06 20.10
C GLY A 303 27.58 -24.19 19.70
N GLU A 304 26.77 -23.13 19.85
CA GLU A 304 25.33 -23.17 19.52
C GLU A 304 25.10 -23.30 18.01
N ARG A 305 24.19 -24.20 17.64
CA ARG A 305 23.80 -24.42 16.24
C ARG A 305 22.62 -23.55 15.84
N HIS A 306 22.79 -22.84 14.76
CA HIS A 306 21.81 -21.87 14.26
C HIS A 306 21.29 -22.22 12.86
N ASP A 307 19.98 -22.05 12.66
CA ASP A 307 19.45 -21.70 11.36
C ASP A 307 19.70 -20.19 11.14
N ARG A 308 20.31 -19.83 10.03
CA ARG A 308 20.77 -18.47 9.75
C ARG A 308 19.64 -17.44 9.80
N ASP A 309 18.50 -17.76 9.18
CA ASP A 309 17.39 -16.85 9.03
C ASP A 309 16.62 -16.69 10.37
N VAL A 310 16.46 -17.79 11.13
CA VAL A 310 15.91 -17.76 12.51
C VAL A 310 16.83 -17.00 13.46
N ASN A 311 18.14 -17.21 13.36
CA ASN A 311 19.13 -16.48 14.15
C ASN A 311 19.06 -14.97 13.87
N ALA A 312 18.94 -14.57 12.59
CA ALA A 312 18.77 -13.17 12.21
C ALA A 312 17.48 -12.59 12.80
N ALA A 313 16.37 -13.31 12.74
CA ALA A 313 15.11 -12.88 13.32
C ALA A 313 15.17 -12.70 14.84
N ARG A 314 15.87 -13.59 15.56
CA ARG A 314 16.13 -13.45 17.01
C ARG A 314 16.98 -12.21 17.33
N ASN A 315 17.99 -11.91 16.51
CA ASN A 315 18.80 -10.71 16.67
C ASN A 315 18.03 -9.43 16.36
N ILE A 316 17.13 -9.46 15.37
CA ILE A 316 16.20 -8.37 15.06
C ILE A 316 15.28 -8.10 16.27
N LEU A 317 14.72 -9.14 16.88
CA LEU A 317 13.92 -9.02 18.09
C LEU A 317 14.69 -8.36 19.22
N ARG A 318 15.94 -8.83 19.47
CA ARG A 318 16.83 -8.27 20.49
C ARG A 318 17.15 -6.78 20.22
N ALA A 319 17.38 -6.38 18.96
CA ALA A 319 17.62 -4.99 18.58
C ALA A 319 16.42 -4.11 18.90
N GLY A 320 15.20 -4.59 18.64
CA GLY A 320 13.96 -3.87 18.98
C GLY A 320 13.72 -3.75 20.48
N SER A 321 14.19 -4.72 21.27
CA SER A 321 14.07 -4.66 22.74
C SER A 321 15.02 -3.63 23.36
N ARG A 322 16.22 -3.46 22.81
CA ARG A 322 17.22 -2.48 23.28
C ARG A 322 16.82 -1.04 23.00
N CYS A 323 16.09 -0.79 21.94
CA CYS A 323 15.63 0.58 21.56
C CYS A 323 14.50 1.10 22.46
N GLY A 324 13.90 0.26 23.30
CA GLY A 324 12.83 0.64 24.23
C GLY A 324 13.32 1.13 25.61
N THR A 325 14.62 1.09 25.89
CA THR A 325 15.19 1.45 27.20
C THR A 325 15.92 2.79 27.24
N SER A 326 16.00 3.52 26.14
CA SER A 326 16.59 4.89 26.10
C SER A 326 15.53 5.94 25.79
N VAL A 327 14.62 6.15 26.72
CA VAL A 327 13.87 7.41 26.81
C VAL A 327 14.57 8.28 27.84
N SER A 328 15.69 8.90 27.46
CA SER A 328 16.15 10.11 28.11
C SER A 328 15.45 11.27 27.43
N GLY A 329 14.80 12.11 28.27
CA GLY A 329 13.89 13.15 27.89
C GLY A 329 14.44 14.12 26.83
N ASN A 330 13.61 14.34 25.84
CA ASN A 330 13.41 15.63 25.23
C ASN A 330 11.94 15.69 24.87
N GLU A 331 11.19 16.41 25.69
CA GLU A 331 9.83 16.82 25.42
C GLU A 331 9.84 17.73 24.18
N SER A 332 9.59 17.16 23.03
CA SER A 332 9.03 17.89 21.91
C SER A 332 7.62 17.40 21.72
N SER A 333 6.67 18.29 22.02
CA SER A 333 5.24 18.14 21.90
C SER A 333 4.83 17.35 20.66
N PRO A 334 3.85 16.43 20.75
CA PRO A 334 3.33 15.76 19.59
C PRO A 334 2.62 16.80 18.72
N VAL A 335 3.23 17.16 17.60
CA VAL A 335 2.51 17.80 16.52
C VAL A 335 1.52 16.75 16.01
N GLU A 336 0.31 16.82 16.47
CA GLU A 336 -0.84 16.16 15.88
C GLU A 336 -0.93 16.60 14.41
N ARG A 337 -0.35 15.81 13.52
CA ARG A 337 -0.74 15.86 12.11
C ARG A 337 -1.99 15.01 11.98
N PRO A 338 -3.14 15.58 11.69
CA PRO A 338 -4.29 14.77 11.32
C PRO A 338 -3.89 14.00 10.06
N LEU A 339 -3.76 12.68 10.19
CA LEU A 339 -3.66 11.77 9.04
C LEU A 339 -4.94 11.95 8.25
N SER A 340 -4.88 12.79 7.22
CA SER A 340 -6.02 13.04 6.34
C SER A 340 -6.43 11.69 5.75
N GLN A 341 -7.71 11.34 5.89
CA GLN A 341 -8.34 10.11 5.37
C GLN A 341 -8.09 9.89 3.86
N THR A 342 -7.59 10.91 3.17
CA THR A 342 -7.18 10.91 1.76
C THR A 342 -5.89 10.14 1.46
N SER A 343 -5.00 9.89 2.42
CA SER A 343 -3.78 9.13 2.16
C SER A 343 -4.05 7.64 1.90
N ARG A 344 -5.07 7.06 2.54
CA ARG A 344 -5.45 5.64 2.37
C ARG A 344 -6.08 5.33 1.00
N LEU A 345 -6.85 6.25 0.44
CA LEU A 345 -7.42 6.13 -0.91
C LEU A 345 -6.36 6.32 -2.02
N ARG A 346 -5.28 7.07 -1.74
CA ARG A 346 -4.20 7.31 -2.69
C ARG A 346 -3.38 6.09 -3.01
N GLU A 347 -3.14 5.22 -2.03
CA GLU A 347 -2.25 4.07 -2.22
C GLU A 347 -2.86 3.02 -3.15
N ALA A 348 -4.17 2.77 -3.07
CA ALA A 348 -4.85 1.87 -4.00
C ALA A 348 -4.88 2.41 -5.44
N GLY A 349 -4.94 3.75 -5.63
CA GLY A 349 -4.92 4.40 -6.94
C GLY A 349 -3.51 4.56 -7.54
N LEU A 350 -2.49 4.80 -6.73
CA LEU A 350 -1.10 4.98 -7.18
C LEU A 350 -0.44 3.67 -7.60
N ASP A 351 -0.72 2.58 -6.90
CA ASP A 351 -0.24 1.26 -7.29
C ASP A 351 -0.83 0.80 -8.63
N ALA A 352 -2.08 1.17 -8.93
CA ALA A 352 -2.68 0.92 -10.23
C ALA A 352 -2.03 1.74 -11.37
N GLN A 353 -1.47 2.93 -11.07
CA GLN A 353 -0.81 3.79 -12.05
C GLN A 353 0.67 3.43 -12.27
N ARG A 354 1.38 2.94 -11.24
CA ARG A 354 2.79 2.51 -11.36
C ARG A 354 2.98 1.16 -12.04
N ALA A 355 1.96 0.31 -12.03
CA ALA A 355 2.00 -0.98 -12.75
C ALA A 355 1.68 -0.85 -14.25
N ALA A 356 1.38 0.36 -14.75
CA ALA A 356 1.04 0.64 -16.15
C ALA A 356 2.13 1.47 -16.88
N ALA A 357 3.25 1.76 -16.23
CA ALA A 357 4.49 2.30 -16.80
C ALA A 357 5.58 1.23 -16.68
#